data_7cec221607204cf8a648c256fcf377d0
#
_entry.id   7cec221607204cf8a648c256fcf377d0
#
_cell.length_a   1.000
_cell.length_b   1.000
_cell.length_c   1.000
_cell.angle_alpha   90.00
_cell.angle_beta   90.00
_cell.angle_gamma   90.00
#
_symmetry.space_group_name_H-M   'P 1'
#
loop_
_entity.id
_entity.type
_entity.pdbx_description
1 polymer ?
#
loop_
_entity_poly.entity_id
_entity_poly.type
_entity_poly.pdbx_seq_one_letter_code
_entity_poly.pdbx_strand_id
1 'polypeptide(L)'
;FRRIIKEARQQSGSPVNTVVMEPAPLSEALNTLKTLVPAATTVFAQCSEAAGVSVGFHRLLAEKPSHIVLAIGAEGGISPAEAAVLRETSFQTVHFKTNVLRAETAALYAIAAAQTTINEADQWQLPV
;
A
#
# COMPACT_ATOMS: atom_id res chain seq x y z
N PHE A 1 8.71 18.05 -1.69
CA PHE A 1 8.18 16.86 -2.37
C PHE A 1 7.92 17.09 -3.86
N ARG A 2 7.25 18.17 -4.30
CA ARG A 2 6.93 18.43 -5.73
C ARG A 2 8.14 18.36 -6.66
N ARG A 3 9.29 18.90 -6.23
CA ARG A 3 10.55 18.85 -7.01
C ARG A 3 11.05 17.42 -7.16
N ILE A 4 11.06 16.64 -6.07
CA ILE A 4 11.50 15.23 -6.08
C ILE A 4 10.63 14.40 -7.02
N ILE A 5 9.31 14.58 -6.96
CA ILE A 5 8.36 13.90 -7.86
C ILE A 5 8.64 14.23 -9.33
N LYS A 6 8.86 15.50 -9.62
CA LYS A 6 9.18 15.95 -10.98
C LYS A 6 10.46 15.32 -11.51
N GLU A 7 11.53 15.35 -10.70
CA GLU A 7 12.82 14.75 -11.06
C GLU A 7 12.71 13.22 -11.25
N ALA A 8 12.00 12.51 -10.36
CA ALA A 8 11.78 11.08 -10.47
C ALA A 8 11.00 10.72 -11.75
N ARG A 9 9.98 11.49 -12.10
CA ARG A 9 9.23 11.30 -13.36
C ARG A 9 10.10 11.51 -14.58
N GLN A 10 10.94 12.54 -14.57
CA GLN A 10 11.86 12.82 -15.68
C GLN A 10 12.88 11.69 -15.89
N GLN A 11 13.39 11.13 -14.79
CA GLN A 11 14.35 10.02 -14.86
C GLN A 11 13.72 8.71 -15.30
N SER A 12 12.52 8.40 -14.81
CA SER A 12 11.85 7.13 -15.10
C SER A 12 11.06 7.13 -16.42
N GLY A 13 10.81 8.31 -17.00
CA GLY A 13 9.90 8.45 -18.15
C GLY A 13 8.44 8.17 -17.80
N SER A 14 8.08 8.09 -16.51
CA SER A 14 6.72 7.75 -16.07
C SER A 14 5.72 8.85 -16.44
N PRO A 15 4.59 8.51 -17.07
CA PRO A 15 3.50 9.44 -17.33
C PRO A 15 2.67 9.74 -16.08
N VAL A 16 2.83 8.94 -15.00
CA VAL A 16 2.03 9.05 -13.78
C VAL A 16 2.39 10.30 -13.00
N ASN A 17 1.35 11.06 -12.60
CA ASN A 17 1.51 12.20 -11.72
C ASN A 17 1.21 11.80 -10.28
N THR A 18 2.26 11.61 -9.49
CA THR A 18 2.12 11.32 -8.05
C THR A 18 1.68 12.57 -7.31
N VAL A 19 0.62 12.45 -6.54
CA VAL A 19 0.10 13.52 -5.68
C VAL A 19 0.50 13.24 -4.24
N VAL A 20 1.05 14.25 -3.57
CA VAL A 20 1.29 14.24 -2.13
C VAL A 20 0.26 15.15 -1.47
N MET A 21 -0.51 14.59 -0.57
CA MET A 21 -1.52 15.31 0.20
C MET A 21 -0.90 15.90 1.48
N GLU A 22 -1.54 16.92 2.02
CA GLU A 22 -1.13 17.47 3.31
C GLU A 22 -1.31 16.44 4.43
N PRO A 23 -0.43 16.44 5.44
CA PRO A 23 -0.59 15.58 6.61
C PRO A 23 -1.93 15.84 7.32
N ALA A 24 -2.60 14.76 7.71
CA ALA A 24 -3.89 14.82 8.39
C ALA A 24 -3.98 13.73 9.47
N PRO A 25 -4.85 13.86 10.46
CA PRO A 25 -5.19 12.78 11.38
C PRO A 25 -5.69 11.55 10.62
N LEU A 26 -5.42 10.35 11.15
CA LEU A 26 -5.79 9.08 10.49
C LEU A 26 -7.28 9.02 10.11
N SER A 27 -8.16 9.43 11.01
CA SER A 27 -9.62 9.44 10.76
C SER A 27 -10.01 10.33 9.58
N GLU A 28 -9.38 11.49 9.43
CA GLU A 28 -9.61 12.42 8.33
C GLU A 28 -9.05 11.87 7.03
N ALA A 29 -7.85 11.31 7.06
CA ALA A 29 -7.26 10.65 5.89
C ALA A 29 -8.12 9.49 5.39
N LEU A 30 -8.67 8.67 6.27
CA LEU A 30 -9.57 7.57 5.91
C LEU A 30 -10.89 8.06 5.31
N ASN A 31 -11.45 9.15 5.83
CA ASN A 31 -12.64 9.76 5.23
C ASN A 31 -12.36 10.30 3.82
N THR A 32 -11.22 10.92 3.63
CA THR A 32 -10.79 11.37 2.31
C THR A 32 -10.61 10.18 1.34
N LEU A 33 -9.99 9.09 1.78
CA LEU A 33 -9.84 7.88 0.96
C LEU A 33 -11.17 7.33 0.46
N LYS A 34 -12.21 7.33 1.29
CA LYS A 34 -13.55 6.85 0.89
C LYS A 34 -14.14 7.64 -0.28
N THR A 35 -13.71 8.87 -0.47
CA THR A 35 -14.15 9.70 -1.61
C THR A 35 -13.28 9.52 -2.86
N LEU A 36 -12.05 9.04 -2.69
CA LEU A 36 -11.06 8.91 -3.77
C LEU A 36 -11.10 7.55 -4.47
N VAL A 37 -11.43 6.48 -3.74
CA VAL A 37 -11.38 5.12 -4.28
C VAL A 37 -12.70 4.37 -4.08
N PRO A 38 -13.14 3.58 -5.08
CA PRO A 38 -14.34 2.76 -4.96
C PRO A 38 -14.09 1.55 -4.04
N ALA A 39 -14.75 1.50 -2.89
CA ALA A 39 -14.52 0.45 -1.89
C ALA A 39 -14.68 -0.98 -2.45
N ALA A 40 -15.64 -1.20 -3.35
CA ALA A 40 -15.95 -2.52 -3.91
C ALA A 40 -14.80 -3.16 -4.72
N THR A 41 -13.91 -2.34 -5.28
CA THR A 41 -12.80 -2.80 -6.14
C THR A 41 -11.43 -2.38 -5.60
N THR A 42 -11.36 -2.01 -4.33
CA THR A 42 -10.15 -1.56 -3.66
C THR A 42 -9.71 -2.57 -2.62
N VAL A 43 -8.43 -2.93 -2.64
CA VAL A 43 -7.79 -3.67 -1.56
C VAL A 43 -7.16 -2.69 -0.58
N PHE A 44 -7.48 -2.85 0.70
CA PHE A 44 -6.92 -2.09 1.79
C PHE A 44 -6.03 -3.02 2.62
N ALA A 45 -4.75 -2.72 2.71
CA ALA A 45 -3.78 -3.52 3.44
C ALA A 45 -2.98 -2.66 4.44
N GLN A 46 -2.92 -3.09 5.69
CA GLN A 46 -2.01 -2.56 6.70
C GLN A 46 -0.79 -3.48 6.81
N CYS A 47 0.38 -2.94 6.56
CA CYS A 47 1.63 -3.69 6.67
C CYS A 47 2.07 -3.70 8.14
N SER A 48 2.12 -4.89 8.74
CA SER A 48 2.49 -5.08 10.14
C SER A 48 3.71 -5.98 10.25
N GLU A 49 4.59 -5.65 11.18
CA GLU A 49 5.74 -6.49 11.54
C GLU A 49 5.36 -7.59 12.55
N ALA A 50 4.24 -7.44 13.24
CA ALA A 50 3.79 -8.41 14.22
C ALA A 50 3.28 -9.67 13.52
N ALA A 51 3.85 -10.82 13.89
CA ALA A 51 3.34 -12.12 13.50
C ALA A 51 2.00 -12.35 14.20
N GLY A 52 0.93 -12.04 13.52
CA GLY A 52 -0.45 -12.26 13.97
C GLY A 52 -1.27 -12.93 12.89
N VAL A 53 -2.58 -12.82 12.98
CA VAL A 53 -3.47 -13.25 11.90
C VAL A 53 -3.25 -12.32 10.71
N SER A 54 -2.51 -12.78 9.74
CA SER A 54 -2.22 -12.05 8.51
C SER A 54 -2.66 -12.86 7.29
N VAL A 55 -3.08 -12.14 6.27
CA VAL A 55 -3.39 -12.71 4.96
C VAL A 55 -2.17 -12.57 4.05
N GLY A 56 -1.92 -13.55 3.21
CA GLY A 56 -0.89 -13.43 2.19
C GLY A 56 -1.23 -12.33 1.20
N PHE A 57 -0.29 -11.42 0.95
CA PHE A 57 -0.54 -10.24 0.10
C PHE A 57 -1.00 -10.63 -1.31
N HIS A 58 -0.42 -11.66 -1.89
CA HIS A 58 -0.85 -12.19 -3.20
C HIS A 58 -2.30 -12.66 -3.24
N ARG A 59 -2.83 -13.16 -2.10
CA ARG A 59 -4.24 -13.57 -2.01
C ARG A 59 -5.18 -12.38 -2.02
N LEU A 60 -4.81 -11.29 -1.36
CA LEU A 60 -5.58 -10.06 -1.39
C LEU A 60 -5.66 -9.46 -2.80
N LEU A 61 -4.64 -9.67 -3.60
CA LEU A 61 -4.53 -9.14 -4.96
C LEU A 61 -5.06 -10.09 -6.04
N ALA A 62 -5.46 -11.31 -5.68
CA ALA A 62 -5.95 -12.32 -6.62
C ALA A 62 -7.19 -11.89 -7.43
N GLU A 63 -8.05 -11.09 -6.83
CA GLU A 63 -9.26 -10.53 -7.47
C GLU A 63 -8.96 -9.36 -8.44
N LYS A 64 -7.71 -9.05 -8.71
CA LYS A 64 -7.27 -7.94 -9.56
C LYS A 64 -7.95 -6.61 -9.20
N PRO A 65 -7.70 -6.07 -8.02
CA PRO A 65 -8.32 -4.82 -7.59
C PRO A 65 -7.95 -3.67 -8.51
N SER A 66 -8.87 -2.73 -8.70
CA SER A 66 -8.60 -1.50 -9.47
C SER A 66 -7.73 -0.51 -8.69
N HIS A 67 -7.76 -0.59 -7.36
CA HIS A 67 -6.99 0.27 -6.47
C HIS A 67 -6.41 -0.55 -5.32
N ILE A 68 -5.24 -0.15 -4.86
CA ILE A 68 -4.59 -0.70 -3.68
C ILE A 68 -4.24 0.45 -2.75
N VAL A 69 -4.67 0.34 -1.51
CA VAL A 69 -4.34 1.29 -0.44
C VAL A 69 -3.47 0.58 0.58
N LEU A 70 -2.30 1.14 0.84
CA LEU A 70 -1.31 0.60 1.77
C LEU A 70 -1.16 1.52 2.96
N ALA A 71 -1.34 1.00 4.17
CA ALA A 71 -1.01 1.68 5.42
C ALA A 71 0.34 1.17 5.94
N ILE A 72 1.28 2.07 6.07
CA ILE A 72 2.64 1.79 6.57
C ILE A 72 2.85 2.59 7.86
N GLY A 73 3.27 1.91 8.91
CA GLY A 73 3.57 2.56 10.18
C GLY A 73 4.88 3.35 10.16
N ALA A 74 5.03 4.28 11.09
CA ALA A 74 6.31 4.93 11.39
C ALA A 74 7.29 3.92 12.03
N GLU A 75 8.44 4.41 12.56
CA GLU A 75 9.46 3.53 13.18
C GLU A 75 8.92 2.68 14.34
N GLY A 76 7.88 3.15 15.02
CA GLY A 76 7.18 2.40 16.06
C GLY A 76 6.13 1.42 15.56
N GLY A 77 5.96 1.30 14.24
CA GLY A 77 4.91 0.50 13.62
C GLY A 77 3.52 1.14 13.72
N ILE A 78 2.50 0.36 13.46
CA ILE A 78 1.09 0.75 13.62
C ILE A 78 0.67 0.37 15.05
N SER A 79 0.24 1.33 15.83
CA SER A 79 -0.22 1.09 17.20
C SER A 79 -1.49 0.23 17.24
N PRO A 80 -1.78 -0.46 18.35
CA PRO A 80 -3.02 -1.24 18.49
C PRO A 80 -4.30 -0.43 18.24
N ALA A 81 -4.32 0.84 18.65
CA ALA A 81 -5.44 1.75 18.44
C ALA A 81 -5.60 2.08 16.94
N GLU A 82 -4.53 2.43 16.24
CA GLU A 82 -4.54 2.67 14.80
C GLU A 82 -4.94 1.41 14.03
N ALA A 83 -4.41 0.26 14.42
CA ALA A 83 -4.77 -1.02 13.80
C ALA A 83 -6.26 -1.36 13.96
N ALA A 84 -6.87 -1.00 15.10
CA ALA A 84 -8.30 -1.16 15.31
C ALA A 84 -9.10 -0.28 14.34
N VAL A 85 -8.76 1.00 14.24
CA VAL A 85 -9.41 1.96 13.33
C VAL A 85 -9.26 1.51 11.86
N LEU A 86 -8.08 1.04 11.48
CA LEU A 86 -7.83 0.54 10.13
C LEU A 86 -8.69 -0.70 9.83
N ARG A 87 -8.81 -1.66 10.77
CA ARG A 87 -9.68 -2.84 10.59
C ARG A 87 -11.16 -2.46 10.44
N GLU A 88 -11.63 -1.49 11.19
CA GLU A 88 -13.02 -0.97 11.07
C GLU A 88 -13.28 -0.37 9.68
N THR A 89 -12.23 0.08 9.00
CA THR A 89 -12.29 0.61 7.63
C THR A 89 -11.84 -0.40 6.56
N SER A 90 -11.96 -1.69 6.86
CA SER A 90 -11.72 -2.81 5.94
C SER A 90 -10.25 -3.08 5.61
N PHE A 91 -9.29 -2.50 6.33
CA PHE A 91 -7.89 -2.87 6.15
C PHE A 91 -7.62 -4.26 6.71
N GLN A 92 -7.00 -5.09 5.90
CA GLN A 92 -6.52 -6.41 6.28
C GLN A 92 -5.05 -6.35 6.66
N THR A 93 -4.67 -7.08 7.71
CA THR A 93 -3.27 -7.13 8.14
C THR A 93 -2.46 -8.02 7.21
N VAL A 94 -1.37 -7.48 6.70
CA VAL A 94 -0.41 -8.17 5.84
C VAL A 94 0.95 -8.22 6.53
N HIS A 95 1.58 -9.38 6.49
CA HIS A 95 2.93 -9.57 6.98
C HIS A 95 3.80 -10.19 5.87
N PHE A 96 4.89 -9.52 5.53
CA PHE A 96 5.77 -9.94 4.43
C PHE A 96 6.81 -10.99 4.82
N LYS A 97 6.85 -11.39 6.11
CA LYS A 97 7.86 -12.33 6.65
C LYS A 97 9.30 -11.89 6.38
N THR A 98 9.52 -10.59 6.33
CA THR A 98 10.86 -9.99 6.27
C THR A 98 11.36 -9.68 7.67
N ASN A 99 12.63 -9.29 7.79
CA ASN A 99 13.11 -8.59 8.98
C ASN A 99 12.37 -7.26 9.14
N VAL A 100 12.46 -6.67 10.33
CA VAL A 100 11.92 -5.34 10.59
C VAL A 100 12.51 -4.35 9.59
N LEU A 101 11.64 -3.68 8.83
CA LEU A 101 12.04 -2.71 7.82
C LEU A 101 11.79 -1.29 8.33
N ARG A 102 12.66 -0.36 7.96
CA ARG A 102 12.36 1.06 8.14
C ARG A 102 11.13 1.45 7.34
N ALA A 103 10.39 2.48 7.78
CA ALA A 103 9.13 2.89 7.16
C ALA A 103 9.25 3.14 5.65
N GLU A 104 10.29 3.85 5.23
CA GLU A 104 10.57 4.12 3.81
C GLU A 104 10.87 2.83 3.02
N THR A 105 11.61 1.90 3.61
CA THR A 105 11.91 0.59 2.99
C THR A 105 10.67 -0.28 2.92
N ALA A 106 9.85 -0.27 3.97
CA ALA A 106 8.58 -1.00 4.00
C ALA A 106 7.61 -0.49 2.93
N ALA A 107 7.55 0.83 2.73
CA ALA A 107 6.73 1.44 1.69
C ALA A 107 7.18 1.02 0.29
N LEU A 108 8.47 1.09 -0.01
CA LEU A 108 9.03 0.65 -1.28
C LEU A 108 8.80 -0.85 -1.52
N TYR A 109 9.03 -1.67 -0.50
CA TYR A 109 8.82 -3.11 -0.56
C TYR A 109 7.35 -3.45 -0.85
N ALA A 110 6.42 -2.83 -0.14
CA ALA A 110 4.99 -3.07 -0.30
C ALA A 110 4.49 -2.66 -1.69
N ILE A 111 4.95 -1.51 -2.21
CA ILE A 111 4.61 -1.04 -3.56
C ILE A 111 5.17 -2.00 -4.61
N ALA A 112 6.44 -2.41 -4.50
CA ALA A 112 7.06 -3.33 -5.43
C ALA A 112 6.37 -4.71 -5.41
N ALA A 113 6.03 -5.23 -4.22
CA ALA A 113 5.29 -6.49 -4.07
C ALA A 113 3.90 -6.42 -4.72
N ALA A 114 3.18 -5.31 -4.51
CA ALA A 114 1.88 -5.09 -5.14
C ALA A 114 2.00 -5.07 -6.67
N GLN A 115 2.93 -4.29 -7.18
CA GLN A 115 3.14 -4.13 -8.62
C GLN A 115 3.55 -5.45 -9.29
N THR A 116 4.47 -6.18 -8.69
CA THR A 116 4.91 -7.50 -9.19
C THR A 116 3.75 -8.48 -9.23
N THR A 117 2.98 -8.58 -8.14
CA THR A 117 1.84 -9.49 -8.06
C THR A 117 0.77 -9.20 -9.11
N ILE A 118 0.48 -7.91 -9.35
CA ILE A 118 -0.49 -7.50 -10.37
C ILE A 118 0.03 -7.82 -11.77
N ASN A 119 1.29 -7.51 -12.05
CA ASN A 119 1.89 -7.78 -13.35
C ASN A 119 1.93 -9.27 -13.67
N GLU A 120 2.26 -10.12 -12.70
CA GLU A 120 2.22 -11.58 -12.85
C GLU A 120 0.81 -12.09 -13.09
N ALA A 121 -0.19 -11.53 -12.40
CA ALA A 121 -1.58 -11.90 -12.59
C ALA A 121 -2.13 -11.54 -13.98
N ASP A 122 -1.58 -10.55 -14.64
CA ASP A 122 -1.92 -10.15 -16.01
C ASP A 122 -1.17 -10.96 -17.08
N GLN A 123 -0.61 -12.10 -16.71
CA GLN A 123 0.13 -12.97 -17.62
C GLN A 123 1.35 -12.30 -18.25
N TRP A 124 2.12 -11.62 -17.43
CA TRP A 124 3.44 -11.19 -17.84
C TRP A 124 4.27 -12.43 -18.18
N GLN A 125 4.19 -12.83 -19.44
CA GLN A 125 5.03 -13.89 -19.98
C GLN A 125 6.30 -13.24 -20.49
N LEU A 126 7.43 -13.64 -19.94
CA LEU A 126 8.70 -13.36 -20.62
C LEU A 126 8.59 -13.95 -22.03
N PRO A 127 8.90 -13.17 -23.07
CA PRO A 127 8.96 -13.74 -24.40
C PRO A 127 9.97 -14.89 -24.38
N VAL A 128 9.49 -16.04 -24.72
CA VAL A 128 10.31 -17.25 -24.83
C VAL A 128 11.18 -17.13 -26.07
#